data_d52c26c19a19a96d8d43a5920689fcf2
#
_entry.id   d52c26c19a19a96d8d43a5920689fcf2
#
_cell.length_a   1.000
_cell.length_b   1.000
_cell.length_c   1.000
_cell.angle_alpha   90.00
_cell.angle_beta   90.00
_cell.angle_gamma   90.00
#
_symmetry.space_group_name_H-M   'P 1'
#
loop_
_entity.id
_entity.type
_entity.pdbx_description
1 polymer ?
#
loop_
_entity_poly.entity_id
_entity_poly.type
_entity_poly.pdbx_seq_one_letter_code
_entity_poly.pdbx_strand_id
1 'polypeptide(L)'
;PYCLTKGFRVRISGDTKKSFKLEHHIEELNQITIEGKAYSNKSKTVLESTLNKEELERFSTGTLGNALNSLSGVSSLNTGNGVVKPIINGLHSSRVVIMNNGVRMEDQRWGAEHAPNIDINSAGNLTLIKGASALQYSGDATGGIIIVEAPRIAVKDTLFGKTSISGISNGRGVSINSRITKSNLNGWYTSVQGSLKRTGDTEAPNYLLSNTGVFEQNASIKFGFNRFDYGIEAYYSIFKNQLGILRASHLGGAGDQVRGIASPIPLIINDFSYDIGAPRQDVTHHLGRVIGYKELNRRGKLSFQYDYQKNNRLEYDIRRGDDRNKAYTDLELITHTVQTNFETNKSNAHHIKTGIIGRYQKNYPNPGTGIRRIIPDYTKYD
;
A
#
# COMPACT_ATOMS: atom_id res chain seq x y z
N PRO A 1 20.46 27.26 -11.76
CA PRO A 1 19.36 28.18 -11.63
C PRO A 1 19.63 29.37 -12.56
N TYR A 2 18.94 29.45 -13.68
CA TYR A 2 19.02 30.61 -14.57
C TYR A 2 17.95 31.61 -14.13
N CYS A 3 18.38 32.70 -13.50
CA CYS A 3 17.54 33.85 -13.23
C CYS A 3 17.31 34.59 -14.54
N LEU A 4 16.10 34.56 -15.08
CA LEU A 4 15.72 35.39 -16.20
C LEU A 4 15.65 36.85 -15.74
N THR A 5 16.70 37.63 -15.98
CA THR A 5 16.74 39.07 -15.73
C THR A 5 15.96 39.78 -16.85
N LYS A 6 14.83 40.36 -16.46
CA LYS A 6 14.10 41.28 -17.36
C LYS A 6 14.75 42.65 -17.28
N GLY A 7 15.54 43.00 -18.29
CA GLY A 7 16.18 44.31 -18.38
C GLY A 7 15.20 45.37 -18.91
N PHE A 8 15.05 46.48 -18.19
CA PHE A 8 14.29 47.64 -18.64
C PHE A 8 15.25 48.81 -18.96
N ARG A 9 15.13 49.37 -20.16
CA ARG A 9 15.79 50.66 -20.48
C ARG A 9 14.87 51.79 -20.15
N VAL A 10 15.29 52.67 -19.27
CA VAL A 10 14.55 53.88 -18.91
C VAL A 10 15.38 55.09 -19.33
N ARG A 11 14.76 55.99 -20.12
CA ARG A 11 15.35 57.28 -20.45
C ARG A 11 14.91 58.28 -19.36
N ILE A 12 15.84 58.82 -18.61
CA ILE A 12 15.56 59.76 -17.52
C ILE A 12 15.73 61.17 -18.07
N SER A 13 14.67 61.98 -18.01
CA SER A 13 14.67 63.41 -18.30
C SER A 13 13.93 64.10 -17.16
N GLY A 14 14.64 64.41 -16.09
CA GLY A 14 14.10 65.00 -14.83
C GLY A 14 13.72 63.96 -13.78
N ASP A 15 13.17 64.40 -12.65
CA ASP A 15 12.74 63.52 -11.54
C ASP A 15 11.68 62.56 -11.99
N THR A 16 12.03 61.27 -12.04
CA THR A 16 11.16 60.19 -12.53
C THR A 16 10.95 59.16 -11.45
N LYS A 17 9.72 58.94 -10.98
CA LYS A 17 9.32 57.77 -10.16
C LYS A 17 8.76 56.69 -11.08
N LYS A 18 9.35 55.50 -11.05
CA LYS A 18 8.86 54.34 -11.77
C LYS A 18 8.78 53.13 -10.83
N SER A 19 7.58 52.56 -10.68
CA SER A 19 7.38 51.33 -9.93
C SER A 19 7.49 50.12 -10.84
N PHE A 20 8.27 49.17 -10.42
CA PHE A 20 8.42 47.88 -11.08
C PHE A 20 7.63 46.83 -10.30
N LYS A 21 6.70 46.17 -10.95
CA LYS A 21 6.04 45.00 -10.40
C LYS A 21 6.86 43.78 -10.80
N LEU A 22 7.60 43.22 -9.86
CA LEU A 22 8.28 41.93 -10.06
C LEU A 22 7.22 40.84 -9.94
N GLU A 23 7.02 40.09 -11.01
CA GLU A 23 6.28 38.86 -10.91
C GLU A 23 7.16 37.87 -10.11
N HIS A 24 6.64 37.36 -9.01
CA HIS A 24 7.24 36.21 -8.36
C HIS A 24 7.12 35.04 -9.34
N HIS A 25 8.17 34.74 -10.08
CA HIS A 25 8.36 33.40 -10.58
C HIS A 25 8.61 32.55 -9.35
N ILE A 26 7.58 31.81 -8.94
CA ILE A 26 7.78 30.64 -8.09
C ILE A 26 8.54 29.66 -8.98
N GLU A 27 9.87 29.69 -8.91
CA GLU A 27 10.62 28.52 -9.36
C GLU A 27 9.97 27.34 -8.63
N GLU A 28 9.55 26.33 -9.38
CA GLU A 28 9.20 25.02 -8.83
C GLU A 28 10.47 24.50 -8.13
N LEU A 29 10.74 25.01 -6.95
CA LEU A 29 11.65 24.35 -6.03
C LEU A 29 11.10 22.94 -5.93
N ASN A 30 11.86 21.97 -6.40
CA ASN A 30 11.56 20.56 -6.30
C ASN A 30 10.86 20.33 -4.96
N GLN A 31 9.58 20.07 -5.06
CA GLN A 31 8.64 20.04 -3.96
C GLN A 31 9.27 19.27 -2.79
N ILE A 32 9.48 19.94 -1.67
CA ILE A 32 9.83 19.28 -0.43
C ILE A 32 8.54 18.59 0.02
N THR A 33 8.31 17.42 -0.51
CA THR A 33 7.23 16.56 -0.07
C THR A 33 7.60 16.06 1.33
N ILE A 34 6.67 16.11 2.27
CA ILE A 34 6.78 15.49 3.61
C ILE A 34 6.89 13.96 3.51
N GLU A 35 6.74 13.41 2.33
CA GLU A 35 7.11 12.02 2.11
C GLU A 35 8.52 11.86 2.62
N GLY A 36 8.67 10.94 3.57
CA GLY A 36 9.96 10.66 4.14
C GLY A 36 11.01 10.44 3.05
N LYS A 37 11.60 11.56 2.56
CA LYS A 37 12.82 11.55 1.75
C LYS A 37 13.98 10.85 2.45
N ALA A 38 13.74 10.34 3.66
CA ALA A 38 14.58 9.33 4.27
C ALA A 38 14.99 8.25 3.27
N TYR A 39 14.17 8.00 2.26
CA TYR A 39 14.30 6.87 1.37
C TYR A 39 14.86 7.21 -0.04
N SER A 40 15.08 8.46 -0.39
CA SER A 40 15.53 8.83 -1.74
C SER A 40 17.02 9.07 -1.89
N ASN A 41 17.86 8.72 -0.93
CA ASN A 41 19.31 8.73 -1.12
C ASN A 41 19.72 7.52 -1.96
N LYS A 42 19.67 7.66 -3.28
CA LYS A 42 20.24 6.68 -4.21
C LYS A 42 21.74 6.57 -3.98
N SER A 43 22.15 5.62 -3.16
CA SER A 43 23.52 5.14 -3.19
C SER A 43 23.75 4.47 -4.54
N LYS A 44 24.88 4.66 -5.18
CA LYS A 44 25.25 3.99 -6.44
C LYS A 44 25.24 2.46 -6.34
N THR A 45 25.13 1.90 -5.14
CA THR A 45 25.14 0.46 -4.82
C THR A 45 23.76 -0.11 -4.52
N VAL A 46 22.69 0.71 -4.56
CA VAL A 46 21.33 0.26 -4.27
C VAL A 46 20.71 -0.40 -5.50
N LEU A 47 20.34 -1.67 -5.38
CA LEU A 47 19.51 -2.37 -6.37
C LEU A 47 18.05 -1.97 -6.17
N GLU A 48 17.64 -0.92 -6.86
CA GLU A 48 16.30 -0.34 -6.81
C GLU A 48 15.59 -0.54 -8.15
N SER A 49 14.34 -0.99 -8.10
CA SER A 49 13.43 -1.07 -9.25
C SER A 49 12.15 -0.33 -8.89
N THR A 50 11.67 0.54 -9.76
CA THR A 50 10.48 1.37 -9.51
C THR A 50 9.49 1.22 -10.64
N LEU A 51 8.21 1.08 -10.30
CA LEU A 51 7.08 1.25 -11.21
C LEU A 51 6.44 2.61 -10.90
N ASN A 52 6.35 3.45 -11.91
CA ASN A 52 5.68 4.74 -11.83
C ASN A 52 4.15 4.57 -11.98
N LYS A 53 3.41 5.67 -11.88
CA LYS A 53 1.95 5.67 -11.93
C LYS A 53 1.39 5.07 -13.22
N GLU A 54 1.97 5.41 -14.37
CA GLU A 54 1.53 4.95 -15.69
C GLU A 54 1.74 3.44 -15.86
N GLU A 55 2.83 2.91 -15.31
CA GLU A 55 3.11 1.47 -15.27
C GLU A 55 2.16 0.74 -14.33
N LEU A 56 1.86 1.32 -13.15
CA LEU A 56 0.93 0.75 -12.17
C LEU A 56 -0.51 0.68 -12.68
N GLU A 57 -0.94 1.60 -13.54
CA GLU A 57 -2.28 1.60 -14.14
C GLU A 57 -2.58 0.33 -14.94
N ARG A 58 -1.57 -0.35 -15.49
CA ARG A 58 -1.71 -1.64 -16.18
C ARG A 58 -2.15 -2.75 -15.24
N PHE A 59 -1.94 -2.59 -13.94
CA PHE A 59 -2.29 -3.55 -12.90
C PHE A 59 -3.52 -3.13 -12.09
N SER A 60 -4.29 -2.14 -12.57
CA SER A 60 -5.45 -1.56 -11.85
C SER A 60 -6.55 -2.56 -11.48
N THR A 61 -6.66 -3.67 -12.21
CA THR A 61 -7.58 -4.78 -11.92
C THR A 61 -6.93 -5.91 -11.12
N GLY A 62 -5.61 -5.85 -10.94
CA GLY A 62 -4.80 -6.87 -10.27
C GLY A 62 -4.60 -6.60 -8.77
N THR A 63 -3.49 -7.11 -8.26
CA THR A 63 -3.03 -6.96 -6.88
C THR A 63 -1.61 -6.37 -6.85
N LEU A 64 -1.15 -5.98 -5.67
CA LEU A 64 0.26 -5.57 -5.46
C LEU A 64 1.25 -6.65 -5.95
N GLY A 65 0.95 -7.93 -5.71
CA GLY A 65 1.79 -9.05 -6.16
C GLY A 65 1.87 -9.15 -7.69
N ASN A 66 0.77 -8.88 -8.41
CA ASN A 66 0.78 -8.85 -9.88
C ASN A 66 1.70 -7.75 -10.42
N ALA A 67 1.64 -6.54 -9.85
CA ALA A 67 2.50 -5.44 -10.25
C ALA A 67 3.98 -5.77 -10.00
N LEU A 68 4.29 -6.32 -8.84
CA LEU A 68 5.66 -6.69 -8.46
C LEU A 68 6.26 -7.77 -9.35
N ASN A 69 5.46 -8.70 -9.89
CA ASN A 69 5.93 -9.75 -10.81
C ASN A 69 6.51 -9.20 -12.12
N SER A 70 6.23 -7.95 -12.48
CA SER A 70 6.84 -7.29 -13.64
C SER A 70 8.30 -6.87 -13.39
N LEU A 71 8.75 -6.90 -12.13
CA LEU A 71 10.09 -6.51 -11.74
C LEU A 71 11.06 -7.70 -11.76
N SER A 72 12.27 -7.47 -12.25
CA SER A 72 13.31 -8.51 -12.30
C SER A 72 13.66 -9.07 -10.90
N GLY A 73 13.75 -10.40 -10.81
CA GLY A 73 14.06 -11.12 -9.55
C GLY A 73 12.91 -11.16 -8.56
N VAL A 74 11.69 -10.91 -9.03
CA VAL A 74 10.45 -11.11 -8.28
C VAL A 74 9.65 -12.22 -8.93
N SER A 75 9.13 -13.12 -8.13
CA SER A 75 8.09 -14.09 -8.48
C SER A 75 6.95 -13.98 -7.49
N SER A 76 5.91 -14.75 -7.65
CA SER A 76 4.81 -14.78 -6.67
C SER A 76 4.38 -16.20 -6.34
N LEU A 77 3.96 -16.38 -5.10
CA LEU A 77 3.11 -17.50 -4.71
C LEU A 77 1.67 -17.08 -5.02
N ASN A 78 1.07 -17.77 -5.97
CA ASN A 78 -0.32 -17.55 -6.36
C ASN A 78 -1.12 -18.80 -5.92
N THR A 79 -1.94 -18.65 -4.90
CA THR A 79 -2.75 -19.73 -4.33
C THR A 79 -4.23 -19.60 -4.69
N GLY A 80 -4.59 -18.61 -5.49
CA GLY A 80 -5.97 -18.41 -5.95
C GLY A 80 -6.19 -17.03 -6.55
N ASN A 81 -7.39 -16.79 -7.03
CA ASN A 81 -7.79 -15.50 -7.58
C ASN A 81 -7.69 -14.41 -6.50
N GLY A 82 -6.83 -13.41 -6.73
CA GLY A 82 -6.60 -12.32 -5.78
C GLY A 82 -5.59 -12.62 -4.65
N VAL A 83 -5.08 -13.86 -4.51
CA VAL A 83 -4.04 -14.19 -3.53
C VAL A 83 -2.70 -14.30 -4.25
N VAL A 84 -2.04 -13.16 -4.42
CA VAL A 84 -0.73 -13.09 -5.07
C VAL A 84 0.30 -12.52 -4.09
N LYS A 85 1.11 -13.40 -3.53
CA LYS A 85 2.11 -13.08 -2.52
C LYS A 85 3.49 -12.90 -3.16
N PRO A 86 4.13 -11.74 -3.03
CA PRO A 86 5.43 -11.52 -3.66
C PRO A 86 6.53 -12.37 -3.00
N ILE A 87 7.38 -12.91 -3.85
CA ILE A 87 8.61 -13.64 -3.49
C ILE A 87 9.78 -12.88 -4.10
N ILE A 88 10.71 -12.42 -3.29
CA ILE A 88 11.89 -11.67 -3.71
C ILE A 88 13.12 -12.52 -3.44
N ASN A 89 13.86 -12.88 -4.48
CA ASN A 89 15.03 -13.76 -4.38
C ASN A 89 14.77 -15.05 -3.54
N GLY A 90 13.59 -15.65 -3.72
CA GLY A 90 13.18 -16.86 -2.98
C GLY A 90 12.62 -16.61 -1.57
N LEU A 91 12.59 -15.37 -1.08
CA LEU A 91 12.12 -15.01 0.26
C LEU A 91 10.75 -14.32 0.21
N HIS A 92 9.89 -14.64 1.17
CA HIS A 92 8.52 -14.06 1.26
C HIS A 92 8.08 -13.87 2.72
N SER A 93 6.85 -13.40 2.92
CA SER A 93 6.18 -13.24 4.22
C SER A 93 6.94 -12.26 5.13
N SER A 94 7.34 -12.68 6.33
CA SER A 94 8.02 -11.85 7.32
C SER A 94 9.42 -11.37 6.90
N ARG A 95 10.01 -12.00 5.87
CA ARG A 95 11.34 -11.62 5.35
C ARG A 95 11.29 -10.53 4.28
N VAL A 96 10.11 -10.17 3.82
CA VAL A 96 9.86 -9.07 2.89
C VAL A 96 9.06 -8.01 3.62
N VAL A 97 9.67 -6.86 3.84
CA VAL A 97 9.01 -5.72 4.49
C VAL A 97 8.22 -4.94 3.45
N ILE A 98 7.01 -4.52 3.80
CA ILE A 98 6.19 -3.63 2.97
C ILE A 98 5.93 -2.35 3.73
N MET A 99 6.23 -1.22 3.09
CA MET A 99 5.92 0.12 3.56
C MET A 99 4.77 0.69 2.74
N ASN A 100 3.72 1.14 3.37
CA ASN A 100 2.60 1.81 2.72
C ASN A 100 2.51 3.25 3.22
N ASN A 101 2.75 4.22 2.34
CA ASN A 101 2.76 5.64 2.71
C ASN A 101 3.62 5.94 3.95
N GLY A 102 4.84 5.37 4.02
CA GLY A 102 5.76 5.56 5.12
C GLY A 102 5.43 4.78 6.41
N VAL A 103 4.40 3.95 6.40
CA VAL A 103 4.04 3.06 7.50
C VAL A 103 4.45 1.63 7.17
N ARG A 104 5.21 0.98 8.04
CA ARG A 104 5.48 -0.44 7.92
C ARG A 104 4.18 -1.22 8.14
N MET A 105 3.78 -1.99 7.15
CA MET A 105 2.56 -2.81 7.21
C MET A 105 2.71 -3.94 8.22
N GLU A 106 1.83 -3.93 9.20
CA GLU A 106 1.69 -4.98 10.20
C GLU A 106 0.33 -5.64 10.01
N ASP A 107 0.33 -6.74 9.28
CA ASP A 107 -0.83 -7.53 8.95
C ASP A 107 -0.55 -9.03 9.07
N GLN A 108 -1.58 -9.87 8.94
CA GLN A 108 -1.50 -11.32 9.14
C GLN A 108 -0.89 -12.06 7.92
N ARG A 109 0.26 -11.59 7.38
CA ARG A 109 0.89 -12.12 6.16
C ARG A 109 1.68 -13.43 6.32
N TRP A 110 1.63 -14.06 7.47
CA TRP A 110 2.40 -15.26 7.77
C TRP A 110 1.92 -16.51 7.01
N GLY A 111 0.63 -16.65 6.73
CA GLY A 111 0.06 -17.76 5.98
C GLY A 111 0.39 -17.72 4.48
N ALA A 112 0.44 -18.86 3.82
CA ALA A 112 0.68 -18.97 2.38
C ALA A 112 -0.41 -18.25 1.57
N GLU A 113 -1.66 -18.31 2.02
CA GLU A 113 -2.84 -17.72 1.39
C GLU A 113 -3.10 -16.26 1.85
N HIS A 114 -2.19 -15.66 2.59
CA HIS A 114 -2.33 -14.30 3.09
C HIS A 114 -1.56 -13.31 2.21
N ALA A 115 -2.25 -12.66 1.28
CA ALA A 115 -1.71 -11.61 0.44
C ALA A 115 -1.59 -10.26 1.20
N PRO A 116 -0.74 -9.34 0.74
CA PRO A 116 -0.68 -7.98 1.28
C PRO A 116 -2.01 -7.23 1.13
N ASN A 117 -2.45 -6.54 2.19
CA ASN A 117 -3.72 -5.81 2.25
C ASN A 117 -3.54 -4.36 1.79
N ILE A 118 -3.23 -4.16 0.52
CA ILE A 118 -2.96 -2.87 -0.10
C ILE A 118 -3.71 -2.74 -1.42
N ASP A 119 -4.48 -1.66 -1.57
CA ASP A 119 -5.08 -1.28 -2.84
C ASP A 119 -4.00 -0.72 -3.77
N ILE A 120 -3.70 -1.43 -4.85
CA ILE A 120 -2.74 -1.00 -5.87
C ILE A 120 -3.14 0.34 -6.53
N ASN A 121 -4.44 0.63 -6.60
CA ASN A 121 -4.96 1.88 -7.15
C ASN A 121 -4.70 3.09 -6.26
N SER A 122 -4.36 2.88 -4.98
CA SER A 122 -3.94 3.96 -4.08
C SER A 122 -2.51 4.43 -4.36
N ALA A 123 -1.69 3.61 -5.02
CA ALA A 123 -0.28 3.89 -5.28
C ALA A 123 -0.07 4.92 -6.39
N GLY A 124 0.94 5.75 -6.21
CA GLY A 124 1.53 6.61 -7.24
C GLY A 124 2.88 6.08 -7.72
N ASN A 125 3.62 5.46 -6.80
CA ASN A 125 4.88 4.78 -7.07
C ASN A 125 4.96 3.49 -6.27
N LEU A 126 5.62 2.50 -6.85
CA LEU A 126 5.97 1.25 -6.21
C LEU A 126 7.47 1.01 -6.39
N THR A 127 8.21 1.01 -5.30
CA THR A 127 9.67 0.82 -5.32
C THR A 127 10.04 -0.46 -4.60
N LEU A 128 10.86 -1.28 -5.25
CA LEU A 128 11.47 -2.46 -4.67
C LEU A 128 12.96 -2.19 -4.45
N ILE A 129 13.43 -2.34 -3.20
CA ILE A 129 14.84 -2.26 -2.83
C ILE A 129 15.30 -3.63 -2.35
N LYS A 130 16.39 -4.14 -2.94
CA LYS A 130 16.96 -5.47 -2.64
C LYS A 130 18.35 -5.33 -2.01
N GLY A 131 18.77 -6.41 -1.32
CA GLY A 131 20.10 -6.52 -0.73
C GLY A 131 20.29 -5.70 0.54
N ALA A 132 21.53 -5.42 0.91
CA ALA A 132 21.90 -4.78 2.18
C ALA A 132 21.24 -3.39 2.37
N SER A 133 20.91 -2.70 1.29
CA SER A 133 20.24 -1.40 1.34
C SER A 133 18.83 -1.47 1.95
N ALA A 134 18.17 -2.63 1.92
CA ALA A 134 16.86 -2.83 2.53
C ALA A 134 16.94 -2.81 4.06
N LEU A 135 18.08 -3.18 4.65
CA LEU A 135 18.28 -3.26 6.09
C LEU A 135 18.23 -1.89 6.79
N GLN A 136 18.46 -0.79 6.06
CA GLN A 136 18.29 0.56 6.61
C GLN A 136 16.87 0.88 7.03
N TYR A 137 15.89 0.12 6.52
CA TYR A 137 14.46 0.29 6.81
C TYR A 137 13.97 -0.65 7.91
N SER A 138 14.54 -1.84 7.98
CA SER A 138 14.22 -2.83 9.01
C SER A 138 15.23 -3.96 8.99
N GLY A 139 15.66 -4.42 10.17
CA GLY A 139 16.56 -5.56 10.30
C GLY A 139 16.01 -6.88 9.75
N ASP A 140 14.69 -7.01 9.64
CA ASP A 140 14.01 -8.19 9.09
C ASP A 140 13.79 -8.11 7.55
N ALA A 141 14.17 -7.02 6.89
CA ALA A 141 14.07 -6.87 5.44
C ALA A 141 15.12 -7.68 4.66
N THR A 142 15.39 -8.92 5.08
CA THR A 142 16.44 -9.79 4.49
C THR A 142 16.15 -10.16 3.03
N GLY A 143 14.86 -10.29 2.65
CA GLY A 143 14.45 -10.51 1.27
C GLY A 143 14.36 -9.24 0.44
N GLY A 144 14.25 -8.09 1.10
CA GLY A 144 14.06 -6.80 0.47
C GLY A 144 12.90 -6.01 1.08
N ILE A 145 12.72 -4.80 0.58
CA ILE A 145 11.64 -3.92 0.99
C ILE A 145 10.85 -3.42 -0.22
N ILE A 146 9.54 -3.43 -0.09
CA ILE A 146 8.57 -2.88 -1.04
C ILE A 146 8.04 -1.58 -0.45
N ILE A 147 8.15 -0.48 -1.18
CA ILE A 147 7.68 0.84 -0.77
C ILE A 147 6.55 1.25 -1.69
N VAL A 148 5.36 1.41 -1.15
CA VAL A 148 4.16 1.89 -1.84
C VAL A 148 3.90 3.32 -1.39
N GLU A 149 3.90 4.25 -2.31
CA GLU A 149 3.69 5.67 -2.05
C GLU A 149 2.47 6.18 -2.81
N ALA A 150 1.62 6.97 -2.17
CA ALA A 150 0.53 7.68 -2.84
C ALA A 150 1.10 8.73 -3.81
N PRO A 151 0.33 9.14 -4.84
CA PRO A 151 0.74 10.21 -5.74
C PRO A 151 1.09 11.49 -4.98
N ARG A 152 2.14 12.15 -5.47
CA ARG A 152 2.58 13.44 -4.94
C ARG A 152 1.54 14.52 -5.24
N ILE A 153 1.35 15.42 -4.30
CA ILE A 153 0.43 16.56 -4.44
C ILE A 153 1.27 17.82 -4.56
N ALA A 154 1.12 18.53 -5.69
CA ALA A 154 1.84 19.76 -5.94
C ALA A 154 1.24 20.92 -5.11
N VAL A 155 2.11 21.83 -4.62
CA VAL A 155 1.67 23.07 -3.93
C VAL A 155 1.29 24.11 -4.98
N LYS A 156 0.06 24.07 -5.45
CA LYS A 156 -0.51 25.02 -6.42
C LYS A 156 -2.02 25.08 -6.26
N ASP A 157 -2.64 26.19 -6.65
CA ASP A 157 -4.11 26.28 -6.66
C ASP A 157 -4.66 25.38 -7.77
N THR A 158 -5.18 24.23 -7.37
CA THR A 158 -5.73 23.26 -8.32
C THR A 158 -6.77 22.36 -7.67
N LEU A 159 -7.74 21.97 -8.47
CA LEU A 159 -8.66 20.87 -8.22
C LEU A 159 -8.57 19.92 -9.42
N PHE A 160 -8.18 18.70 -9.20
CA PHE A 160 -8.14 17.70 -10.26
C PHE A 160 -8.61 16.35 -9.76
N GLY A 161 -9.05 15.51 -10.67
CA GLY A 161 -9.45 14.16 -10.37
C GLY A 161 -9.23 13.23 -11.55
N LYS A 162 -9.22 11.94 -11.26
CA LYS A 162 -9.19 10.89 -12.26
C LYS A 162 -10.11 9.77 -11.82
N THR A 163 -10.98 9.33 -12.71
CA THR A 163 -11.77 8.11 -12.56
C THR A 163 -11.40 7.14 -13.65
N SER A 164 -11.15 5.88 -13.27
CA SER A 164 -10.85 4.79 -14.20
C SER A 164 -11.87 3.68 -13.98
N ILE A 165 -12.41 3.14 -15.08
CA ILE A 165 -13.32 2.02 -15.08
C ILE A 165 -12.71 0.96 -15.99
N SER A 166 -12.60 -0.27 -15.50
CA SER A 166 -12.01 -1.40 -16.22
C SER A 166 -12.93 -2.60 -16.17
N GLY A 167 -13.20 -3.22 -17.32
CA GLY A 167 -13.85 -4.51 -17.41
C GLY A 167 -12.87 -5.66 -17.25
N ILE A 168 -13.31 -6.74 -16.66
CA ILE A 168 -12.54 -7.99 -16.45
C ILE A 168 -13.31 -9.10 -17.12
N SER A 169 -12.80 -9.65 -18.21
CA SER A 169 -13.50 -10.67 -19.01
C SER A 169 -13.61 -12.00 -18.24
N ASN A 170 -12.50 -12.53 -17.76
CA ASN A 170 -12.51 -13.75 -16.93
C ASN A 170 -12.96 -13.40 -15.50
N GLY A 171 -14.09 -13.97 -15.09
CA GLY A 171 -14.80 -13.60 -13.88
C GLY A 171 -15.89 -12.53 -14.10
N ARG A 172 -16.10 -12.07 -15.36
CA ARG A 172 -17.19 -11.15 -15.78
C ARG A 172 -17.32 -9.94 -14.85
N GLY A 173 -16.18 -9.30 -14.53
CA GLY A 173 -16.08 -8.34 -13.43
C GLY A 173 -15.89 -6.90 -13.91
N VAL A 174 -15.91 -6.01 -12.91
CA VAL A 174 -15.63 -4.59 -13.07
C VAL A 174 -14.74 -4.09 -11.95
N SER A 175 -13.87 -3.15 -12.28
CA SER A 175 -13.07 -2.37 -11.32
C SER A 175 -13.26 -0.89 -11.59
N ILE A 176 -13.57 -0.13 -10.54
CA ILE A 176 -13.73 1.32 -10.58
C ILE A 176 -12.78 1.92 -9.56
N ASN A 177 -12.01 2.91 -9.97
CA ASN A 177 -11.16 3.70 -9.08
C ASN A 177 -11.35 5.18 -9.37
N SER A 178 -11.55 5.98 -8.32
CA SER A 178 -11.71 7.43 -8.42
C SER A 178 -10.84 8.13 -7.39
N ARG A 179 -10.18 9.22 -7.80
CA ARG A 179 -9.40 10.08 -6.93
C ARG A 179 -9.69 11.54 -7.26
N ILE A 180 -9.89 12.34 -6.21
CA ILE A 180 -10.05 13.79 -6.28
C ILE A 180 -9.02 14.42 -5.35
N THR A 181 -8.31 15.43 -5.84
CA THR A 181 -7.29 16.16 -5.09
C THR A 181 -7.50 17.65 -5.23
N LYS A 182 -7.52 18.35 -4.11
CA LYS A 182 -7.52 19.82 -4.00
C LYS A 182 -6.25 20.25 -3.29
N SER A 183 -5.57 21.25 -3.85
CA SER A 183 -4.43 21.90 -3.20
C SER A 183 -4.44 23.39 -3.46
N ASN A 184 -3.71 24.17 -2.65
CA ASN A 184 -3.60 25.62 -2.81
C ASN A 184 -2.17 26.12 -2.55
N LEU A 185 -1.89 27.36 -2.97
CA LEU A 185 -0.59 28.02 -2.79
C LEU A 185 -0.23 28.27 -1.31
N ASN A 186 -1.23 28.29 -0.41
CA ASN A 186 -0.99 28.46 1.02
C ASN A 186 -0.43 27.18 1.68
N GLY A 187 -0.29 26.08 0.92
CA GLY A 187 0.28 24.82 1.37
C GLY A 187 -0.73 23.80 1.85
N TRP A 188 -2.03 24.13 1.92
CA TRP A 188 -3.07 23.16 2.26
C TRP A 188 -3.40 22.25 1.09
N TYR A 189 -3.60 20.98 1.38
CA TYR A 189 -4.05 20.00 0.39
C TYR A 189 -4.92 18.93 1.01
N THR A 190 -5.78 18.36 0.18
CA THR A 190 -6.56 17.16 0.51
C THR A 190 -6.68 16.27 -0.72
N SER A 191 -6.66 14.95 -0.50
CA SER A 191 -6.90 13.97 -1.54
C SER A 191 -7.78 12.87 -1.00
N VAL A 192 -8.84 12.53 -1.73
CA VAL A 192 -9.75 11.43 -1.42
C VAL A 192 -9.69 10.45 -2.58
N GLN A 193 -9.58 9.17 -2.27
CA GLN A 193 -9.56 8.09 -3.25
C GLN A 193 -10.47 6.97 -2.78
N GLY A 194 -11.17 6.32 -3.72
CA GLY A 194 -11.92 5.10 -3.49
C GLY A 194 -11.79 4.14 -4.66
N SER A 195 -11.79 2.85 -4.38
CA SER A 195 -11.83 1.80 -5.39
C SER A 195 -12.84 0.71 -5.02
N LEU A 196 -13.43 0.13 -6.06
CA LEU A 196 -14.36 -0.99 -5.98
C LEU A 196 -14.00 -1.99 -7.06
N LYS A 197 -13.86 -3.26 -6.69
CA LYS A 197 -13.67 -4.36 -7.63
C LYS A 197 -14.61 -5.51 -7.29
N ARG A 198 -15.34 -6.00 -8.30
CA ARG A 198 -16.22 -7.17 -8.18
C ARG A 198 -15.97 -8.11 -9.35
N THR A 199 -15.66 -9.36 -9.04
CA THR A 199 -15.62 -10.45 -10.02
C THR A 199 -16.43 -11.63 -9.50
N GLY A 200 -16.99 -12.40 -10.38
CA GLY A 200 -17.53 -13.72 -10.08
C GLY A 200 -16.51 -14.83 -10.29
N ASP A 201 -16.98 -16.04 -10.45
CA ASP A 201 -16.15 -17.21 -10.70
C ASP A 201 -15.29 -17.05 -11.95
N THR A 202 -14.05 -17.53 -11.89
CA THR A 202 -13.14 -17.52 -13.04
C THR A 202 -13.26 -18.79 -13.85
N GLU A 203 -12.86 -18.72 -15.11
CA GLU A 203 -12.91 -19.85 -16.06
C GLU A 203 -11.49 -20.36 -16.35
N ALA A 204 -11.31 -21.67 -16.25
CA ALA A 204 -10.25 -22.41 -16.91
C ALA A 204 -10.68 -22.75 -18.35
N PRO A 205 -9.80 -23.21 -19.25
CA PRO A 205 -10.15 -23.46 -20.65
C PRO A 205 -11.38 -24.33 -20.87
N ASN A 206 -11.67 -25.26 -19.98
CA ASN A 206 -12.70 -26.28 -20.16
C ASN A 206 -13.75 -26.34 -19.04
N TYR A 207 -13.62 -25.54 -17.98
CA TYR A 207 -14.54 -25.58 -16.83
C TYR A 207 -14.47 -24.30 -15.99
N LEU A 208 -15.52 -24.09 -15.19
CA LEU A 208 -15.56 -23.02 -14.20
C LEU A 208 -14.79 -23.40 -12.93
N LEU A 209 -14.11 -22.43 -12.37
CA LEU A 209 -13.45 -22.51 -11.08
C LEU A 209 -14.41 -21.97 -10.01
N SER A 210 -15.22 -22.83 -9.45
CA SER A 210 -16.31 -22.47 -8.54
C SER A 210 -15.80 -21.82 -7.27
N ASN A 211 -16.48 -20.76 -6.83
CA ASN A 211 -16.18 -19.97 -5.62
C ASN A 211 -14.83 -19.25 -5.67
N THR A 212 -14.50 -18.66 -6.82
CA THR A 212 -13.27 -17.86 -7.00
C THR A 212 -13.54 -16.38 -7.19
N GLY A 213 -14.74 -15.93 -6.84
CA GLY A 213 -15.14 -14.51 -6.88
C GLY A 213 -14.30 -13.64 -5.92
N VAL A 214 -14.20 -12.35 -6.23
CA VAL A 214 -13.53 -11.33 -5.41
C VAL A 214 -14.45 -10.12 -5.27
N PHE A 215 -14.56 -9.61 -4.05
CA PHE A 215 -15.19 -8.34 -3.76
C PHE A 215 -14.28 -7.47 -2.89
N GLU A 216 -13.75 -6.40 -3.48
CA GLU A 216 -12.80 -5.50 -2.84
C GLU A 216 -13.34 -4.07 -2.83
N GLN A 217 -13.25 -3.43 -1.68
CA GLN A 217 -13.73 -2.07 -1.42
C GLN A 217 -12.65 -1.32 -0.62
N ASN A 218 -12.13 -0.24 -1.18
CA ASN A 218 -11.07 0.52 -0.54
C ASN A 218 -11.40 2.00 -0.57
N ALA A 219 -10.94 2.70 0.46
CA ALA A 219 -11.01 4.15 0.52
C ALA A 219 -9.79 4.71 1.24
N SER A 220 -9.37 5.90 0.86
CA SER A 220 -8.33 6.63 1.57
C SER A 220 -8.57 8.14 1.51
N ILE A 221 -8.12 8.82 2.56
CA ILE A 221 -8.11 10.27 2.66
C ILE A 221 -6.73 10.73 3.13
N LYS A 222 -6.22 11.77 2.50
CA LYS A 222 -4.99 12.46 2.87
C LYS A 222 -5.33 13.94 3.02
N PHE A 223 -4.95 14.51 4.15
CA PHE A 223 -5.09 15.92 4.44
C PHE A 223 -3.78 16.44 5.00
N GLY A 224 -3.31 17.58 4.52
CA GLY A 224 -2.06 18.12 4.99
C GLY A 224 -1.87 19.61 4.74
N PHE A 225 -0.85 20.09 5.41
CA PHE A 225 -0.35 21.45 5.29
C PHE A 225 1.17 21.39 5.16
N ASN A 226 1.70 22.01 4.11
CA ASN A 226 3.13 21.95 3.80
C ASN A 226 3.68 23.37 3.56
N ARG A 227 4.64 23.75 4.36
CA ARG A 227 5.47 24.96 4.22
C ARG A 227 6.92 24.58 4.07
N PHE A 228 7.75 25.55 3.70
CA PHE A 228 9.17 25.33 3.54
C PHE A 228 9.85 24.80 4.80
N ASP A 229 9.52 25.36 5.98
CA ASP A 229 10.18 25.09 7.25
C ASP A 229 9.40 24.14 8.18
N TYR A 230 8.13 23.86 7.91
CA TYR A 230 7.33 22.91 8.68
C TYR A 230 6.15 22.39 7.90
N GLY A 231 5.62 21.28 8.33
CA GLY A 231 4.40 20.72 7.78
C GLY A 231 3.84 19.60 8.63
N ILE A 232 2.60 19.26 8.34
CA ILE A 232 1.86 18.17 8.97
C ILE A 232 0.99 17.48 7.92
N GLU A 233 0.91 16.17 8.00
CA GLU A 233 0.03 15.36 7.16
C GLU A 233 -0.68 14.31 8.00
N ALA A 234 -1.98 14.16 7.80
CA ALA A 234 -2.78 13.05 8.27
C ALA A 234 -3.22 12.20 7.07
N TYR A 235 -3.12 10.90 7.22
CA TYR A 235 -3.55 9.91 6.24
C TYR A 235 -4.36 8.83 6.94
N TYR A 236 -5.44 8.41 6.30
CA TYR A 236 -6.22 7.25 6.73
C TYR A 236 -6.63 6.43 5.51
N SER A 237 -6.59 5.11 5.65
CA SER A 237 -7.13 4.20 4.65
C SER A 237 -7.84 3.01 5.28
N ILE A 238 -8.80 2.49 4.53
CA ILE A 238 -9.48 1.23 4.79
C ILE A 238 -9.36 0.36 3.55
N PHE A 239 -8.94 -0.87 3.76
CA PHE A 239 -8.91 -1.94 2.77
C PHE A 239 -9.86 -3.04 3.22
N LYS A 240 -10.83 -3.39 2.37
CA LYS A 240 -11.76 -4.50 2.60
C LYS A 240 -11.73 -5.44 1.42
N ASN A 241 -11.51 -6.71 1.70
CA ASN A 241 -11.49 -7.75 0.68
C ASN A 241 -12.24 -8.98 1.18
N GLN A 242 -13.20 -9.43 0.37
CA GLN A 242 -13.83 -10.74 0.49
C GLN A 242 -13.39 -11.56 -0.72
N LEU A 243 -12.78 -12.70 -0.44
CA LEU A 243 -12.11 -13.52 -1.41
C LEU A 243 -12.59 -14.96 -1.32
N GLY A 244 -13.18 -15.47 -2.41
CA GLY A 244 -13.53 -16.87 -2.54
C GLY A 244 -12.30 -17.74 -2.78
N ILE A 245 -12.26 -18.90 -2.14
CA ILE A 245 -11.24 -19.92 -2.34
C ILE A 245 -11.87 -21.05 -3.16
N LEU A 246 -11.12 -21.58 -4.12
CA LEU A 246 -11.60 -22.63 -5.01
C LEU A 246 -12.29 -23.75 -4.23
N ARG A 247 -13.57 -23.98 -4.52
CA ARG A 247 -14.38 -24.96 -3.78
C ARG A 247 -13.80 -26.37 -3.82
N ALA A 248 -13.21 -26.75 -4.94
CA ALA A 248 -12.64 -28.07 -5.16
C ALA A 248 -11.27 -28.26 -4.43
N SER A 249 -10.65 -27.23 -3.90
CA SER A 249 -9.42 -27.34 -3.10
C SER A 249 -9.69 -27.76 -1.64
N HIS A 250 -10.94 -27.64 -1.18
CA HIS A 250 -11.37 -28.01 0.16
C HIS A 250 -12.32 -29.23 0.10
N LEU A 251 -11.73 -30.39 -0.01
CA LEU A 251 -12.43 -31.67 -0.07
C LEU A 251 -12.53 -32.29 1.34
N GLY A 252 -13.63 -33.03 1.57
CA GLY A 252 -14.05 -33.42 2.90
C GLY A 252 -13.20 -34.49 3.60
N GLY A 253 -12.45 -35.33 2.87
CA GLY A 253 -11.69 -36.42 3.46
C GLY A 253 -10.51 -36.86 2.64
N ALA A 254 -9.64 -37.73 3.19
CA ALA A 254 -8.48 -38.25 2.50
C ALA A 254 -8.81 -38.95 1.17
N GLY A 255 -9.92 -39.70 1.14
CA GLY A 255 -10.38 -40.37 -0.09
C GLY A 255 -10.81 -39.35 -1.16
N ASP A 256 -11.40 -38.22 -0.77
CA ASP A 256 -11.77 -37.15 -1.70
C ASP A 256 -10.52 -36.43 -2.25
N GLN A 257 -9.51 -36.24 -1.42
CA GLN A 257 -8.23 -35.67 -1.86
C GLN A 257 -7.52 -36.56 -2.88
N VAL A 258 -7.47 -37.88 -2.62
CA VAL A 258 -6.90 -38.84 -3.59
C VAL A 258 -7.67 -38.80 -4.92
N ARG A 259 -9.00 -38.79 -4.88
CA ARG A 259 -9.83 -38.66 -6.09
C ARG A 259 -9.59 -37.34 -6.81
N GLY A 260 -9.47 -36.22 -6.06
CA GLY A 260 -9.19 -34.90 -6.61
C GLY A 260 -7.83 -34.82 -7.30
N ILE A 261 -6.80 -35.42 -6.72
CA ILE A 261 -5.45 -35.47 -7.32
C ILE A 261 -5.46 -36.34 -8.60
N ALA A 262 -6.22 -37.44 -8.62
CA ALA A 262 -6.32 -38.31 -9.77
C ALA A 262 -7.24 -37.81 -10.88
N SER A 263 -8.08 -36.80 -10.61
CA SER A 263 -9.05 -36.29 -11.58
C SER A 263 -8.42 -35.24 -12.51
N PRO A 264 -8.66 -35.30 -13.84
CA PRO A 264 -8.17 -34.28 -14.78
C PRO A 264 -8.91 -32.93 -14.68
N ILE A 265 -10.05 -32.90 -13.98
CA ILE A 265 -10.86 -31.70 -13.75
C ILE A 265 -11.24 -31.60 -12.26
N PRO A 266 -11.58 -30.41 -11.73
CA PRO A 266 -12.06 -30.28 -10.36
C PRO A 266 -13.26 -31.18 -10.08
N LEU A 267 -13.30 -31.80 -8.88
CA LEU A 267 -14.43 -32.67 -8.48
C LEU A 267 -15.74 -31.90 -8.24
N ILE A 268 -15.65 -30.58 -8.05
CA ILE A 268 -16.79 -29.71 -7.80
C ILE A 268 -16.72 -28.56 -8.79
N ILE A 269 -17.67 -28.53 -9.71
CA ILE A 269 -17.87 -27.48 -10.71
C ILE A 269 -19.33 -27.07 -10.63
N ASN A 270 -19.60 -25.83 -10.25
CA ASN A 270 -20.93 -25.25 -10.19
C ASN A 270 -21.14 -24.27 -11.36
N ASP A 271 -22.38 -23.83 -11.56
CA ASP A 271 -22.66 -22.73 -12.46
C ASP A 271 -22.00 -21.43 -12.01
N PHE A 272 -21.80 -20.51 -12.96
CA PHE A 272 -21.20 -19.20 -12.69
C PHE A 272 -21.98 -18.42 -11.62
N SER A 273 -21.27 -17.89 -10.64
CA SER A 273 -21.85 -17.07 -9.59
C SER A 273 -20.96 -15.86 -9.23
N TYR A 274 -21.60 -14.80 -8.75
CA TYR A 274 -20.94 -13.71 -8.04
C TYR A 274 -20.93 -13.91 -6.52
N ASP A 275 -21.66 -14.91 -6.02
CA ASP A 275 -21.73 -15.20 -4.60
C ASP A 275 -20.41 -15.84 -4.11
N ILE A 276 -19.94 -15.35 -2.99
CA ILE A 276 -18.71 -15.82 -2.36
C ILE A 276 -19.10 -16.61 -1.10
N GLY A 277 -19.15 -17.93 -1.28
CA GLY A 277 -19.44 -18.88 -0.19
C GLY A 277 -18.17 -19.33 0.56
N ALA A 278 -18.35 -20.30 1.45
CA ALA A 278 -17.17 -20.98 2.04
C ALA A 278 -16.60 -22.03 1.05
N PRO A 279 -15.28 -22.21 0.99
CA PRO A 279 -14.25 -21.52 1.77
C PRO A 279 -14.01 -20.10 1.24
N ARG A 280 -13.75 -19.17 2.17
CA ARG A 280 -13.46 -17.75 1.83
C ARG A 280 -12.64 -17.07 2.89
N GLN A 281 -12.05 -15.95 2.53
CA GLN A 281 -11.39 -15.02 3.45
C GLN A 281 -12.10 -13.66 3.40
N ASP A 282 -12.36 -13.09 4.57
CA ASP A 282 -12.86 -11.73 4.74
C ASP A 282 -11.80 -10.94 5.53
N VAL A 283 -11.21 -9.92 4.91
CA VAL A 283 -10.16 -9.12 5.51
C VAL A 283 -10.56 -7.67 5.55
N THR A 284 -10.33 -7.02 6.70
CA THR A 284 -10.45 -5.58 6.84
C THR A 284 -9.17 -5.04 7.48
N HIS A 285 -8.53 -4.08 6.82
CA HIS A 285 -7.33 -3.42 7.34
C HIS A 285 -7.53 -1.91 7.37
N HIS A 286 -7.36 -1.33 8.55
CA HIS A 286 -7.35 0.10 8.80
C HIS A 286 -5.91 0.56 9.03
N LEU A 287 -5.54 1.67 8.41
CA LEU A 287 -4.25 2.32 8.60
C LEU A 287 -4.47 3.82 8.78
N GLY A 288 -4.04 4.36 9.91
CA GLY A 288 -3.99 5.78 10.20
C GLY A 288 -2.55 6.24 10.42
N ARG A 289 -2.18 7.42 9.89
CA ARG A 289 -0.86 8.03 10.10
C ARG A 289 -1.01 9.52 10.31
N VAL A 290 -0.27 10.05 11.25
CA VAL A 290 -0.01 11.49 11.37
C VAL A 290 1.50 11.69 11.39
N ILE A 291 1.99 12.56 10.54
CA ILE A 291 3.40 12.94 10.49
C ILE A 291 3.53 14.45 10.48
N GLY A 292 4.45 14.98 11.29
CA GLY A 292 4.83 16.37 11.29
C GLY A 292 6.33 16.53 11.13
N TYR A 293 6.79 17.66 10.59
CA TYR A 293 8.20 17.99 10.54
C TYR A 293 8.45 19.46 10.78
N LYS A 294 9.68 19.74 11.23
CA LYS A 294 10.22 21.09 11.40
C LYS A 294 11.66 21.13 10.89
N GLU A 295 11.94 22.07 9.99
CA GLU A 295 13.32 22.42 9.60
C GLU A 295 13.95 23.29 10.70
N LEU A 296 15.11 22.89 11.19
CA LEU A 296 15.86 23.57 12.25
C LEU A 296 16.98 24.45 11.65
N ASN A 297 16.61 25.28 10.68
CA ASN A 297 17.54 26.14 9.94
C ASN A 297 18.72 25.35 9.35
N ARG A 298 19.95 25.76 9.69
CA ARG A 298 21.16 25.08 9.21
C ARG A 298 21.49 23.74 9.90
N ARG A 299 20.74 23.35 10.94
CA ARG A 299 21.03 22.15 11.74
C ARG A 299 20.47 20.88 11.14
N GLY A 300 19.34 20.97 10.47
CA GLY A 300 18.69 19.80 9.91
C GLY A 300 17.19 19.80 10.09
N LYS A 301 16.57 18.64 9.89
CA LYS A 301 15.14 18.39 9.93
C LYS A 301 14.79 17.43 11.05
N LEU A 302 13.86 17.81 11.90
CA LEU A 302 13.21 16.93 12.89
C LEU A 302 11.86 16.50 12.36
N SER A 303 11.53 15.22 12.45
CA SER A 303 10.20 14.69 12.12
C SER A 303 9.68 13.77 13.22
N PHE A 304 8.37 13.81 13.42
CA PHE A 304 7.65 12.95 14.33
C PHE A 304 6.51 12.28 13.55
N GLN A 305 6.34 10.96 13.73
CA GLN A 305 5.27 10.19 13.14
C GLN A 305 4.60 9.31 14.20
N TYR A 306 3.28 9.25 14.13
CA TYR A 306 2.47 8.25 14.82
C TYR A 306 1.62 7.52 13.80
N ASP A 307 1.57 6.19 13.90
CA ASP A 307 0.68 5.36 13.10
C ASP A 307 -0.06 4.34 13.94
N TYR A 308 -1.27 4.08 13.48
CA TYR A 308 -2.20 3.10 14.00
C TYR A 308 -2.63 2.15 12.91
N GLN A 309 -2.62 0.86 13.20
CA GLN A 309 -3.14 -0.16 12.29
C GLN A 309 -4.04 -1.13 13.06
N LYS A 310 -5.12 -1.54 12.39
CA LYS A 310 -5.99 -2.62 12.85
C LYS A 310 -6.28 -3.55 11.68
N ASN A 311 -5.87 -4.80 11.81
CA ASN A 311 -6.12 -5.85 10.83
C ASN A 311 -7.06 -6.89 11.41
N ASN A 312 -8.21 -7.09 10.79
CA ASN A 312 -9.14 -8.16 11.08
C ASN A 312 -9.13 -9.15 9.91
N ARG A 313 -8.99 -10.43 10.22
CA ARG A 313 -9.04 -11.51 9.26
C ARG A 313 -9.95 -12.61 9.74
N LEU A 314 -10.97 -12.92 8.94
CA LEU A 314 -11.89 -14.03 9.15
C LEU A 314 -11.69 -15.03 8.01
N GLU A 315 -11.54 -16.30 8.35
CA GLU A 315 -11.46 -17.38 7.38
C GLU A 315 -12.57 -18.36 7.63
N TYR A 316 -13.28 -18.70 6.60
CA TYR A 316 -14.40 -19.61 6.63
C TYR A 316 -14.04 -20.87 5.85
N ASP A 317 -14.23 -22.01 6.48
CA ASP A 317 -14.09 -23.30 5.86
C ASP A 317 -15.46 -23.97 5.67
N ILE A 318 -15.48 -25.05 4.90
CA ILE A 318 -16.69 -25.80 4.63
C ILE A 318 -17.07 -26.59 5.87
N ARG A 319 -18.21 -26.27 6.45
CA ARG A 319 -18.75 -26.92 7.64
C ARG A 319 -20.20 -27.31 7.42
N ARG A 320 -20.65 -28.27 8.23
CA ARG A 320 -22.03 -28.75 8.25
C ARG A 320 -22.73 -28.25 9.51
N GLY A 321 -24.06 -28.13 9.46
CA GLY A 321 -24.88 -27.74 10.59
C GLY A 321 -24.78 -26.26 10.96
N ASP A 322 -24.95 -25.95 12.24
CA ASP A 322 -25.02 -24.58 12.79
C ASP A 322 -23.71 -23.81 12.71
N ASP A 323 -22.59 -24.52 12.53
CA ASP A 323 -21.27 -23.88 12.39
C ASP A 323 -20.94 -23.38 10.98
N ARG A 324 -21.86 -23.55 10.02
CA ARG A 324 -21.67 -23.18 8.60
C ARG A 324 -21.23 -21.71 8.42
N ASN A 325 -21.77 -20.82 9.23
CA ASN A 325 -21.55 -19.38 9.13
C ASN A 325 -20.53 -18.85 10.15
N LYS A 326 -19.92 -19.71 10.94
CA LYS A 326 -18.88 -19.32 11.89
C LYS A 326 -17.51 -19.33 11.21
N ALA A 327 -16.72 -18.30 11.43
CA ALA A 327 -15.34 -18.26 10.94
C ALA A 327 -14.52 -19.39 11.58
N TYR A 328 -13.69 -20.04 10.78
CA TYR A 328 -12.72 -21.03 11.27
C TYR A 328 -11.56 -20.36 11.98
N THR A 329 -11.08 -19.28 11.38
CA THR A 329 -10.03 -18.42 11.91
C THR A 329 -10.61 -17.02 12.09
N ASP A 330 -10.40 -16.43 13.25
CA ASP A 330 -10.77 -15.05 13.57
C ASP A 330 -9.59 -14.39 14.28
N LEU A 331 -8.95 -13.45 13.59
CA LEU A 331 -7.73 -12.80 14.05
C LEU A 331 -7.90 -11.28 14.01
N GLU A 332 -7.55 -10.64 15.12
CA GLU A 332 -7.44 -9.20 15.21
C GLU A 332 -6.02 -8.81 15.64
N LEU A 333 -5.35 -7.98 14.85
CA LEU A 333 -4.04 -7.46 15.15
C LEU A 333 -4.12 -5.93 15.23
N ILE A 334 -3.75 -5.37 16.38
CA ILE A 334 -3.67 -3.92 16.59
C ILE A 334 -2.21 -3.54 16.76
N THR A 335 -1.79 -2.48 16.05
CA THR A 335 -0.42 -1.97 16.12
C THR A 335 -0.42 -0.46 16.26
N HIS A 336 0.37 0.05 17.19
CA HIS A 336 0.70 1.46 17.36
C HIS A 336 2.19 1.65 17.18
N THR A 337 2.61 2.63 16.39
CA THR A 337 4.02 2.96 16.20
C THR A 337 4.23 4.45 16.42
N VAL A 338 5.26 4.79 17.16
CA VAL A 338 5.76 6.15 17.33
C VAL A 338 7.18 6.19 16.78
N GLN A 339 7.47 7.19 15.95
CA GLN A 339 8.79 7.36 15.37
C GLN A 339 9.21 8.83 15.42
N THR A 340 10.45 9.06 15.84
CA THR A 340 11.09 10.38 15.77
C THR A 340 12.39 10.25 15.01
N ASN A 341 12.60 11.11 14.01
CA ASN A 341 13.82 11.11 13.21
C ASN A 341 14.41 12.51 13.17
N PHE A 342 15.72 12.57 13.21
CA PHE A 342 16.53 13.75 12.95
C PHE A 342 17.48 13.50 11.79
N GLU A 343 17.49 14.41 10.82
CA GLU A 343 18.35 14.35 9.64
C GLU A 343 19.10 15.67 9.51
N THR A 344 20.45 15.64 9.51
CA THR A 344 21.25 16.85 9.32
C THR A 344 21.12 17.36 7.89
N ASN A 345 21.27 18.68 7.69
CA ASN A 345 21.39 19.23 6.34
C ASN A 345 22.60 18.63 5.64
N LYS A 346 22.45 18.35 4.34
CA LYS A 346 23.58 17.87 3.52
C LYS A 346 24.69 18.94 3.53
N SER A 347 25.78 18.64 4.22
CA SER A 347 27.04 19.35 4.06
C SER A 347 27.94 18.54 3.14
N ASN A 348 28.98 19.16 2.58
CA ASN A 348 29.92 18.47 1.70
C ASN A 348 30.67 17.32 2.36
N ALA A 349 30.67 17.25 3.69
CA ALA A 349 31.46 16.28 4.46
C ALA A 349 30.60 15.18 5.12
N HIS A 350 29.46 15.53 5.72
CA HIS A 350 28.69 14.56 6.54
C HIS A 350 27.18 14.74 6.38
N HIS A 351 26.47 13.62 6.27
CA HIS A 351 25.02 13.54 6.31
C HIS A 351 24.61 12.45 7.30
N ILE A 352 24.02 12.85 8.41
CA ILE A 352 23.66 11.96 9.53
C ILE A 352 22.14 11.87 9.59
N LYS A 353 21.64 10.65 9.67
CA LYS A 353 20.26 10.33 10.01
C LYS A 353 20.26 9.51 11.29
N THR A 354 19.44 9.91 12.24
CA THR A 354 19.24 9.17 13.48
C THR A 354 17.76 9.21 13.85
N GLY A 355 17.31 8.22 14.60
CA GLY A 355 15.91 8.17 15.03
C GLY A 355 15.67 7.11 16.08
N ILE A 356 14.47 7.19 16.66
CA ILE A 356 13.95 6.23 17.62
C ILE A 356 12.59 5.79 17.12
N ILE A 357 12.34 4.48 17.16
CA ILE A 357 11.06 3.86 16.89
C ILE A 357 10.64 3.09 18.12
N GLY A 358 9.39 3.29 18.54
CA GLY A 358 8.71 2.45 19.52
C GLY A 358 7.46 1.85 18.92
N ARG A 359 7.27 0.55 19.07
CA ARG A 359 6.10 -0.17 18.58
C ARG A 359 5.43 -0.96 19.69
N TYR A 360 4.11 -0.83 19.77
CA TYR A 360 3.24 -1.68 20.56
C TYR A 360 2.34 -2.47 19.63
N GLN A 361 2.28 -3.79 19.81
CA GLN A 361 1.47 -4.67 19.01
C GLN A 361 0.72 -5.65 19.89
N LYS A 362 -0.57 -5.84 19.64
CA LYS A 362 -1.40 -6.81 20.32
C LYS A 362 -2.22 -7.64 19.34
N ASN A 363 -2.10 -8.96 19.48
CA ASN A 363 -2.85 -9.93 18.70
C ASN A 363 -3.94 -10.54 19.55
N TYR A 364 -5.16 -10.55 19.06
CA TYR A 364 -6.32 -11.18 19.65
C TYR A 364 -6.82 -12.30 18.73
N PRO A 365 -6.45 -13.55 18.95
CA PRO A 365 -7.15 -14.65 18.32
C PRO A 365 -8.50 -14.76 19.00
N ASN A 366 -9.57 -14.45 18.30
CA ASN A 366 -10.91 -14.51 18.88
C ASN A 366 -11.38 -15.96 18.95
N PRO A 367 -11.54 -16.55 20.15
CA PRO A 367 -11.98 -17.92 20.32
C PRO A 367 -13.47 -18.13 20.04
N GLY A 368 -14.22 -17.08 19.67
CA GLY A 368 -15.64 -17.17 19.33
C GLY A 368 -15.94 -18.14 18.19
N THR A 369 -14.94 -18.51 17.42
CA THR A 369 -15.01 -19.47 16.33
C THR A 369 -14.86 -20.93 16.78
N GLY A 370 -14.39 -21.18 17.97
CA GLY A 370 -14.52 -22.45 18.69
C GLY A 370 -13.59 -23.59 18.32
N ILE A 371 -12.65 -23.49 17.34
CA ILE A 371 -11.98 -24.72 16.91
C ILE A 371 -10.47 -24.73 17.04
N ARG A 372 -9.73 -23.70 16.68
CA ARG A 372 -8.29 -23.69 16.89
C ARG A 372 -7.75 -22.27 17.03
N ARG A 373 -7.02 -22.03 18.10
CA ARG A 373 -6.08 -20.92 18.17
C ARG A 373 -4.84 -21.31 17.37
N ILE A 374 -4.74 -20.79 16.16
CA ILE A 374 -3.57 -21.02 15.31
C ILE A 374 -2.38 -20.22 15.85
N ILE A 375 -2.66 -19.04 16.42
CA ILE A 375 -1.68 -18.16 17.03
C ILE A 375 -2.16 -17.81 18.43
N PRO A 376 -1.29 -17.81 19.48
CA PRO A 376 -1.68 -17.39 20.82
C PRO A 376 -1.97 -15.89 20.90
N ASP A 377 -2.68 -15.46 21.96
CA ASP A 377 -2.64 -14.07 22.38
C ASP A 377 -1.21 -13.64 22.67
N TYR A 378 -0.79 -12.52 22.15
CA TYR A 378 0.49 -11.94 22.50
C TYR A 378 0.43 -10.41 22.53
N THR A 379 1.27 -9.85 23.35
CA THR A 379 1.62 -8.43 23.33
C THR A 379 3.10 -8.31 23.06
N LYS A 380 3.47 -7.45 22.12
CA LYS A 380 4.87 -7.23 21.71
C LYS A 380 5.21 -5.75 21.81
N TYR A 381 6.40 -5.47 22.33
CA TYR A 381 7.01 -4.15 22.39
C TYR A 381 8.36 -4.22 21.67
N ASP A 382 8.58 -3.30 20.74
CA ASP A 382 9.83 -3.17 19.99
C ASP A 382 10.38 -1.76 20.16
#